data_5ae7038c6e508852f77534aadd162a8e
#
_entry.id   5ae7038c6e508852f77534aadd162a8e
#
_cell.length_a   1.000
_cell.length_b   1.000
_cell.length_c   1.000
_cell.angle_alpha   90.00
_cell.angle_beta   90.00
_cell.angle_gamma   90.00
#
_symmetry.space_group_name_H-M   'P 1'
#
loop_
_entity.id
_entity.type
_entity.pdbx_description
1 polymer ?
#
loop_
_entity_poly.entity_id
_entity_poly.type
_entity_poly.pdbx_seq_one_letter_code
_entity_poly.pdbx_strand_id
1 'polypeptide(L)'
;MKSAQKLIIPSDRGERWHYIKRMFSSAQGPDLDFNWAGGRLNGLKRLHSIDVATYARNRNFLNGAVTHLSPYIRHGCITLPEAFNFVKKQNAPLADRLLMQLAWREYWQQVWQVQGDAIFSELEPAKVMLGYQPMADDILKGKTGLPCMDGFIADLIKTGYVHNHARMWLASYIVHHRKIDWRAGADWFESHLLDGDFASNHLSWQWVASTFSSKPYFTNKESLSRFTGEQYCAGCLAQCPFNASYEVLSSKLFDQTISPAAKQYVITHLPKKAVSTSTAMSVFVHDEMLSAANPLLEKPFPKLFVFDPQIHGTWSLNRLQFVADSLSEMQDVEVWLGDTYEVLLNRGVGRVITQDTPNRRIKELLEPFVPKYEPVVKLVKVEVSAQRLKRFSRYWEKVGPHLLHTPAT
;
A
#
# COMPACT_ATOMS: atom_id res chain seq x y z
N MET A 1 23.89 17.28 2.09
CA MET A 1 23.38 15.91 2.20
C MET A 1 24.45 15.08 2.91
N LYS A 2 24.08 14.14 3.81
CA LYS A 2 25.06 13.19 4.37
C LYS A 2 25.58 12.31 3.24
N SER A 3 26.88 12.02 3.22
CA SER A 3 27.50 11.10 2.24
C SER A 3 26.78 9.74 2.29
N ALA A 4 26.67 9.08 1.14
CA ALA A 4 26.10 7.74 1.06
C ALA A 4 26.84 6.75 1.97
N GLN A 5 26.09 5.93 2.70
CA GLN A 5 26.61 4.97 3.67
C GLN A 5 26.16 3.56 3.35
N LYS A 6 27.10 2.60 3.28
CA LYS A 6 26.77 1.18 3.21
C LYS A 6 26.21 0.71 4.55
N LEU A 7 25.07 0.03 4.51
CA LEU A 7 24.45 -0.57 5.69
C LEU A 7 24.77 -2.05 5.79
N ILE A 8 25.09 -2.50 6.98
CA ILE A 8 25.25 -3.93 7.30
C ILE A 8 24.02 -4.32 8.11
N ILE A 9 23.07 -4.98 7.46
CA ILE A 9 21.81 -5.37 8.09
C ILE A 9 22.06 -6.55 9.04
N PRO A 10 21.86 -6.40 10.37
CA PRO A 10 22.06 -7.49 11.31
C PRO A 10 21.10 -8.67 11.06
N SER A 11 21.58 -9.89 11.28
CA SER A 11 20.77 -11.10 11.15
C SER A 11 19.77 -11.26 12.28
N ASP A 12 20.14 -10.93 13.52
CA ASP A 12 19.21 -10.88 14.64
C ASP A 12 18.20 -9.72 14.48
N ARG A 13 16.93 -10.02 14.70
CA ARG A 13 15.85 -9.04 14.48
C ARG A 13 15.84 -7.91 15.51
N GLY A 14 16.19 -8.19 16.77
CA GLY A 14 16.27 -7.17 17.81
C GLY A 14 17.41 -6.19 17.56
N GLU A 15 18.61 -6.72 17.22
CA GLU A 15 19.76 -5.91 16.82
C GLU A 15 19.46 -5.09 15.57
N ARG A 16 18.81 -5.69 14.57
CA ARG A 16 18.38 -5.02 13.33
C ARG A 16 17.43 -3.87 13.62
N TRP A 17 16.47 -4.05 14.56
CA TRP A 17 15.54 -2.99 14.95
C TRP A 17 16.29 -1.79 15.54
N HIS A 18 17.19 -2.00 16.49
CA HIS A 18 18.01 -0.94 17.08
C HIS A 18 18.92 -0.27 16.02
N TYR A 19 19.44 -1.06 15.09
CA TYR A 19 20.27 -0.55 14.01
C TYR A 19 19.47 0.37 13.09
N ILE A 20 18.31 -0.06 12.60
CA ILE A 20 17.43 0.74 11.73
C ILE A 20 16.93 1.99 12.44
N LYS A 21 16.49 1.89 13.70
CA LYS A 21 16.09 3.05 14.51
C LYS A 21 17.20 4.10 14.60
N ARG A 22 18.45 3.68 14.72
CA ARG A 22 19.62 4.58 14.74
C ARG A 22 19.90 5.19 13.38
N MET A 23 19.81 4.41 12.29
CA MET A 23 20.08 4.89 10.93
C MET A 23 19.00 5.88 10.46
N PHE A 24 17.76 5.66 10.83
CA PHE A 24 16.59 6.47 10.49
C PHE A 24 16.03 7.22 11.71
N SER A 25 16.88 7.96 12.38
CA SER A 25 16.56 8.63 13.66
C SER A 25 15.41 9.65 13.60
N SER A 26 15.05 10.14 12.41
CA SER A 26 13.90 11.02 12.18
C SER A 26 12.60 10.27 11.91
N ALA A 27 12.66 8.97 11.60
CA ALA A 27 11.47 8.16 11.33
C ALA A 27 10.69 7.92 12.62
N GLN A 28 9.38 8.16 12.54
CA GLN A 28 8.48 7.95 13.67
C GLN A 28 8.02 6.49 13.70
N GLY A 29 7.86 5.94 14.88
CA GLY A 29 7.34 4.59 15.08
C GLY A 29 7.49 4.14 16.53
N PRO A 30 6.72 3.12 16.91
CA PRO A 30 6.74 2.55 18.26
C PRO A 30 7.97 1.65 18.47
N ASP A 31 7.94 0.96 19.58
CA ASP A 31 8.85 -0.14 19.86
C ASP A 31 8.60 -1.36 18.97
N LEU A 32 9.56 -2.29 18.93
CA LEU A 32 9.57 -3.46 18.07
C LEU A 32 8.26 -4.26 18.17
N ASP A 33 7.59 -4.46 17.05
CA ASP A 33 6.45 -5.37 16.91
C ASP A 33 6.88 -6.67 16.20
N PHE A 34 6.91 -7.77 16.94
CA PHE A 34 7.26 -9.07 16.41
C PHE A 34 6.19 -9.68 15.47
N ASN A 35 4.95 -9.21 15.53
CA ASN A 35 3.87 -9.73 14.68
C ASN A 35 4.04 -9.35 13.20
N TRP A 36 4.79 -8.28 12.91
CA TRP A 36 4.95 -7.73 11.57
C TRP A 36 6.39 -7.84 11.04
N ALA A 37 7.00 -9.02 11.21
CA ALA A 37 8.29 -9.30 10.59
C ALA A 37 8.17 -9.39 9.06
N GLY A 38 9.03 -8.66 8.35
CA GLY A 38 9.14 -8.73 6.88
C GLY A 38 9.75 -10.04 6.39
N GLY A 39 9.97 -10.11 5.08
CA GLY A 39 10.63 -11.23 4.42
C GLY A 39 9.71 -12.31 3.86
N ARG A 40 10.26 -13.08 2.92
CA ARG A 40 9.54 -14.14 2.22
C ARG A 40 9.11 -15.27 3.16
N LEU A 41 9.98 -15.67 4.10
CA LEU A 41 9.68 -16.75 5.03
C LEU A 41 8.44 -16.43 5.88
N ASN A 42 8.33 -15.20 6.37
CA ASN A 42 7.17 -14.75 7.13
C ASN A 42 5.92 -14.60 6.25
N GLY A 43 6.10 -14.13 5.01
CA GLY A 43 5.03 -14.09 4.00
C GLY A 43 4.45 -15.47 3.72
N LEU A 44 5.30 -16.49 3.52
CA LEU A 44 4.86 -17.88 3.31
C LEU A 44 4.18 -18.48 4.54
N LYS A 45 4.71 -18.23 5.75
CA LYS A 45 4.02 -18.66 6.99
C LYS A 45 2.60 -18.13 7.05
N ARG A 46 2.40 -16.83 6.77
CA ARG A 46 1.05 -16.24 6.73
C ARG A 46 0.18 -16.82 5.62
N LEU A 47 0.74 -16.99 4.43
CA LEU A 47 0.03 -17.60 3.31
C LEU A 47 -0.49 -18.99 3.67
N HIS A 48 0.37 -19.83 4.26
CA HIS A 48 0.02 -21.20 4.65
C HIS A 48 -0.95 -21.27 5.86
N SER A 49 -1.06 -20.21 6.65
CA SER A 49 -1.98 -20.16 7.81
C SER A 49 -3.38 -19.62 7.47
N ILE A 50 -3.68 -19.30 6.20
CA ILE A 50 -4.98 -18.75 5.83
C ILE A 50 -6.08 -19.80 5.98
N ASP A 51 -7.08 -19.49 6.80
CA ASP A 51 -8.36 -20.18 6.81
C ASP A 51 -9.33 -19.51 5.83
N VAL A 52 -9.37 -20.02 4.61
CA VAL A 52 -10.17 -19.47 3.51
C VAL A 52 -11.66 -19.48 3.84
N ALA A 53 -12.15 -20.54 4.47
CA ALA A 53 -13.56 -20.69 4.79
C ALA A 53 -14.01 -19.71 5.88
N THR A 54 -13.21 -19.53 6.92
CA THR A 54 -13.48 -18.55 8.00
C THR A 54 -13.34 -17.12 7.48
N TYR A 55 -12.32 -16.84 6.67
CA TYR A 55 -12.20 -15.56 5.97
C TYR A 55 -13.48 -15.20 5.21
N ALA A 56 -14.00 -16.12 4.42
CA ALA A 56 -15.20 -15.89 3.61
C ALA A 56 -16.44 -15.55 4.46
N ARG A 57 -16.52 -16.05 5.71
CA ARG A 57 -17.65 -15.82 6.60
C ARG A 57 -17.58 -14.51 7.38
N ASN A 58 -16.41 -14.17 7.91
CA ASN A 58 -16.31 -13.13 8.93
C ASN A 58 -15.26 -12.03 8.66
N ARG A 59 -14.61 -11.99 7.50
CA ARG A 59 -13.59 -11.00 7.14
C ARG A 59 -13.99 -9.54 7.33
N ASN A 60 -15.28 -9.27 7.45
CA ASN A 60 -15.78 -7.90 7.63
C ASN A 60 -15.73 -7.44 9.09
N PHE A 61 -15.63 -8.35 10.04
CA PHE A 61 -15.51 -8.02 11.45
C PHE A 61 -14.05 -7.71 11.80
N LEU A 62 -13.81 -6.76 12.72
CA LEU A 62 -12.43 -6.41 13.12
C LEU A 62 -11.67 -7.59 13.72
N ASN A 63 -12.35 -8.47 14.45
CA ASN A 63 -11.81 -9.71 14.99
C ASN A 63 -11.97 -10.91 14.04
N GLY A 64 -12.37 -10.67 12.79
CA GLY A 64 -12.55 -11.70 11.78
C GLY A 64 -11.23 -12.23 11.24
N ALA A 65 -11.30 -13.36 10.55
CA ALA A 65 -10.15 -13.91 9.87
C ALA A 65 -9.78 -13.04 8.66
N VAL A 66 -8.60 -12.44 8.71
CA VAL A 66 -8.01 -11.69 7.59
C VAL A 66 -6.64 -12.27 7.24
N THR A 67 -6.22 -12.12 6.01
CA THR A 67 -5.00 -12.80 5.52
C THR A 67 -3.71 -12.16 6.01
N HIS A 68 -3.72 -10.87 6.28
CA HIS A 68 -2.51 -10.07 6.59
C HIS A 68 -1.40 -10.19 5.53
N LEU A 69 -1.75 -10.51 4.25
CA LEU A 69 -0.77 -10.72 3.18
C LEU A 69 -0.36 -9.42 2.48
N SER A 70 -1.13 -8.34 2.63
CA SER A 70 -0.93 -7.12 1.84
C SER A 70 0.49 -6.54 1.94
N PRO A 71 1.18 -6.48 3.09
CA PRO A 71 2.56 -6.00 3.15
C PRO A 71 3.53 -6.89 2.36
N TYR A 72 3.37 -8.21 2.45
CA TYR A 72 4.25 -9.15 1.76
C TYR A 72 4.07 -9.13 0.25
N ILE A 73 2.82 -8.97 -0.22
CA ILE A 73 2.55 -8.80 -1.66
C ILE A 73 3.03 -7.43 -2.14
N ARG A 74 2.80 -6.36 -1.35
CA ARG A 74 3.24 -5.00 -1.69
C ARG A 74 4.76 -4.93 -1.90
N HIS A 75 5.50 -5.58 -1.03
CA HIS A 75 6.96 -5.59 -1.08
C HIS A 75 7.55 -6.73 -1.93
N GLY A 76 6.72 -7.51 -2.64
CA GLY A 76 7.19 -8.58 -3.51
C GLY A 76 7.83 -9.77 -2.76
N CYS A 77 7.67 -9.86 -1.44
CA CYS A 77 8.12 -11.03 -0.66
C CYS A 77 7.43 -12.31 -1.13
N ILE A 78 6.15 -12.21 -1.48
CA ILE A 78 5.36 -13.20 -2.22
C ILE A 78 4.66 -12.52 -3.39
N THR A 79 4.48 -13.23 -4.50
CA THR A 79 3.80 -12.66 -5.66
C THR A 79 2.28 -12.82 -5.54
N LEU A 80 1.54 -11.95 -6.22
CA LEU A 80 0.08 -12.05 -6.26
C LEU A 80 -0.41 -13.36 -6.91
N PRO A 81 0.18 -13.83 -8.03
CA PRO A 81 -0.16 -15.14 -8.60
C PRO A 81 0.13 -16.31 -7.66
N GLU A 82 1.23 -16.26 -6.88
CA GLU A 82 1.56 -17.29 -5.89
C GLU A 82 0.47 -17.38 -4.80
N ALA A 83 0.07 -16.22 -4.24
CA ALA A 83 -1.01 -16.17 -3.25
C ALA A 83 -2.36 -16.64 -3.83
N PHE A 84 -2.68 -16.22 -5.05
CA PHE A 84 -3.91 -16.61 -5.73
C PHE A 84 -3.97 -18.12 -5.99
N ASN A 85 -2.91 -18.70 -6.53
CA ASN A 85 -2.82 -20.13 -6.83
C ASN A 85 -2.87 -20.97 -5.55
N PHE A 86 -2.22 -20.53 -4.47
CA PHE A 86 -2.30 -21.21 -3.18
C PHE A 86 -3.74 -21.30 -2.68
N VAL A 87 -4.47 -20.18 -2.67
CA VAL A 87 -5.87 -20.14 -2.23
C VAL A 87 -6.76 -21.04 -3.13
N LYS A 88 -6.52 -20.97 -4.43
CA LYS A 88 -7.29 -21.75 -5.41
C LYS A 88 -7.09 -23.26 -5.26
N LYS A 89 -5.85 -23.71 -5.00
CA LYS A 89 -5.50 -25.12 -4.76
C LYS A 89 -6.17 -25.72 -3.52
N GLN A 90 -6.53 -24.90 -2.53
CA GLN A 90 -7.23 -25.38 -1.34
C GLN A 90 -8.66 -25.88 -1.63
N ASN A 91 -9.25 -25.46 -2.75
CA ASN A 91 -10.62 -25.80 -3.14
C ASN A 91 -11.64 -25.63 -1.99
N ALA A 92 -11.41 -24.62 -1.14
CA ALA A 92 -12.22 -24.39 0.05
C ALA A 92 -13.58 -23.77 -0.32
N PRO A 93 -14.65 -24.06 0.45
CA PRO A 93 -15.94 -23.40 0.26
C PRO A 93 -15.82 -21.87 0.26
N LEU A 94 -16.46 -21.21 -0.70
CA LEU A 94 -16.47 -19.75 -0.86
C LEU A 94 -15.07 -19.13 -1.11
N ALA A 95 -14.10 -19.90 -1.60
CA ALA A 95 -12.76 -19.39 -1.93
C ALA A 95 -12.79 -18.24 -2.93
N ASP A 96 -13.76 -18.21 -3.82
CA ASP A 96 -14.02 -17.13 -4.78
C ASP A 96 -14.09 -15.74 -4.12
N ARG A 97 -14.58 -15.65 -2.88
CA ARG A 97 -14.60 -14.40 -2.12
C ARG A 97 -13.21 -13.84 -1.85
N LEU A 98 -12.24 -14.70 -1.49
CA LEU A 98 -10.85 -14.27 -1.28
C LEU A 98 -10.15 -14.04 -2.62
N LEU A 99 -10.36 -14.92 -3.61
CA LEU A 99 -9.80 -14.79 -4.95
C LEU A 99 -10.22 -13.45 -5.60
N MET A 100 -11.47 -13.03 -5.42
CA MET A 100 -11.96 -11.74 -5.87
C MET A 100 -11.25 -10.56 -5.15
N GLN A 101 -10.89 -10.69 -3.85
CA GLN A 101 -10.13 -9.63 -3.16
C GLN A 101 -8.69 -9.53 -3.67
N LEU A 102 -8.07 -10.65 -4.03
CA LEU A 102 -6.75 -10.62 -4.68
C LEU A 102 -6.83 -10.00 -6.09
N ALA A 103 -7.93 -10.26 -6.81
CA ALA A 103 -8.19 -9.62 -8.10
C ALA A 103 -8.44 -8.10 -8.00
N TRP A 104 -8.99 -7.59 -6.88
CA TRP A 104 -9.07 -6.16 -6.62
C TRP A 104 -7.68 -5.50 -6.61
N ARG A 105 -6.68 -6.15 -6.01
CA ARG A 105 -5.32 -5.64 -6.02
C ARG A 105 -4.74 -5.57 -7.43
N GLU A 106 -4.91 -6.63 -8.22
CA GLU A 106 -4.49 -6.64 -9.63
C GLU A 106 -5.17 -5.52 -10.43
N TYR A 107 -6.47 -5.32 -10.21
CA TYR A 107 -7.24 -4.25 -10.84
C TYR A 107 -6.65 -2.87 -10.52
N TRP A 108 -6.34 -2.57 -9.27
CA TRP A 108 -5.74 -1.30 -8.88
C TRP A 108 -4.38 -1.10 -9.55
N GLN A 109 -3.55 -2.13 -9.64
CA GLN A 109 -2.26 -2.07 -10.31
C GLN A 109 -2.43 -1.80 -11.83
N GLN A 110 -3.40 -2.44 -12.47
CA GLN A 110 -3.70 -2.19 -13.89
C GLN A 110 -4.24 -0.77 -14.13
N VAL A 111 -5.08 -0.25 -13.23
CA VAL A 111 -5.51 1.15 -13.28
C VAL A 111 -4.29 2.07 -13.20
N TRP A 112 -3.39 1.84 -12.25
CA TRP A 112 -2.18 2.66 -12.13
C TRP A 112 -1.28 2.58 -13.37
N GLN A 113 -1.06 1.39 -13.92
CA GLN A 113 -0.29 1.24 -15.16
C GLN A 113 -0.84 2.05 -16.32
N VAL A 114 -2.18 2.17 -16.44
CA VAL A 114 -2.84 2.92 -17.51
C VAL A 114 -2.92 4.41 -17.24
N GLN A 115 -3.21 4.80 -15.99
CA GLN A 115 -3.42 6.20 -15.59
C GLN A 115 -2.14 6.90 -15.15
N GLY A 116 -1.07 6.17 -14.85
CA GLY A 116 0.16 6.75 -14.32
C GLY A 116 -0.12 7.61 -13.09
N ASP A 117 0.53 8.76 -13.03
CA ASP A 117 0.40 9.70 -11.90
C ASP A 117 -0.98 10.38 -11.80
N ALA A 118 -1.87 10.19 -12.78
CA ALA A 118 -3.25 10.70 -12.65
C ALA A 118 -3.99 10.09 -11.46
N ILE A 119 -3.55 8.93 -10.92
CA ILE A 119 -4.12 8.35 -9.69
C ILE A 119 -3.97 9.22 -8.46
N PHE A 120 -3.07 10.20 -8.46
CA PHE A 120 -2.90 11.18 -7.38
C PHE A 120 -3.83 12.38 -7.51
N SER A 121 -4.56 12.49 -8.62
CA SER A 121 -5.60 13.49 -8.88
C SER A 121 -6.98 12.81 -8.94
N GLU A 122 -8.04 13.59 -8.94
CA GLU A 122 -9.39 13.08 -9.11
C GLU A 122 -9.56 12.51 -10.53
N LEU A 123 -9.73 11.18 -10.64
CA LEU A 123 -9.90 10.51 -11.93
C LEU A 123 -11.26 10.80 -12.57
N GLU A 124 -12.25 11.14 -11.77
CA GLU A 124 -13.58 11.57 -12.20
C GLU A 124 -14.05 12.74 -11.34
N PRO A 125 -14.96 13.57 -11.83
CA PRO A 125 -15.63 14.57 -11.00
C PRO A 125 -16.29 13.91 -9.79
N ALA A 126 -16.08 14.48 -8.60
CA ALA A 126 -16.73 14.02 -7.37
C ALA A 126 -18.26 14.05 -7.52
N LYS A 127 -18.94 13.05 -6.93
CA LYS A 127 -20.40 12.95 -6.96
C LYS A 127 -21.05 13.73 -5.80
N VAL A 128 -20.21 14.25 -4.88
CA VAL A 128 -20.60 15.02 -3.71
C VAL A 128 -19.60 16.14 -3.46
N MET A 129 -19.97 17.14 -2.67
CA MET A 129 -19.06 18.21 -2.29
C MET A 129 -17.95 17.67 -1.39
N LEU A 130 -16.70 17.81 -1.84
CA LEU A 130 -15.50 17.50 -1.08
C LEU A 130 -14.94 18.74 -0.39
N GLY A 131 -14.28 18.53 0.74
CA GLY A 131 -13.43 19.53 1.36
C GLY A 131 -11.98 19.36 0.94
N TYR A 132 -11.19 20.41 1.13
CA TYR A 132 -9.75 20.44 0.80
C TYR A 132 -8.93 21.00 1.96
N GLN A 133 -9.40 20.78 3.19
CA GLN A 133 -8.64 21.15 4.39
C GLN A 133 -7.40 20.26 4.55
N PRO A 134 -6.31 20.74 5.14
CA PRO A 134 -5.18 19.89 5.51
C PRO A 134 -5.56 18.90 6.60
N MET A 135 -4.69 17.90 6.84
CA MET A 135 -4.85 16.98 7.96
C MET A 135 -4.90 17.75 9.28
N ALA A 136 -5.88 17.41 10.11
CA ALA A 136 -6.07 18.05 11.41
C ALA A 136 -5.20 17.39 12.48
N ASP A 137 -4.67 18.20 13.39
CA ASP A 137 -3.73 17.81 14.46
C ASP A 137 -4.31 16.73 15.39
N ASP A 138 -5.60 16.80 15.71
CA ASP A 138 -6.27 15.82 16.55
C ASP A 138 -6.34 14.44 15.90
N ILE A 139 -6.49 14.37 14.56
CA ILE A 139 -6.44 13.13 13.80
C ILE A 139 -5.00 12.60 13.76
N LEU A 140 -4.03 13.45 13.43
CA LEU A 140 -2.62 13.04 13.39
C LEU A 140 -2.12 12.49 14.73
N LYS A 141 -2.70 12.97 15.83
CA LYS A 141 -2.34 12.58 17.21
C LYS A 141 -3.25 11.48 17.79
N GLY A 142 -4.28 11.03 17.07
CA GLY A 142 -5.28 10.06 17.59
C GLY A 142 -6.03 10.57 18.79
N LYS A 143 -6.44 11.84 18.77
CA LYS A 143 -7.13 12.56 19.86
C LYS A 143 -8.41 13.23 19.34
N THR A 144 -9.16 12.52 18.50
CA THR A 144 -10.41 13.02 17.88
C THR A 144 -11.57 13.10 18.88
N GLY A 145 -11.44 12.47 20.05
CA GLY A 145 -12.49 12.30 21.02
C GLY A 145 -13.51 11.22 20.66
N LEU A 146 -13.27 10.47 19.59
CA LEU A 146 -14.07 9.31 19.15
C LEU A 146 -13.26 8.04 19.41
N PRO A 147 -13.59 7.22 20.43
CA PRO A 147 -12.79 6.04 20.77
C PRO A 147 -12.51 5.09 19.61
N CYS A 148 -13.46 4.93 18.69
CA CYS A 148 -13.28 4.10 17.50
C CYS A 148 -12.25 4.70 16.53
N MET A 149 -12.31 5.98 16.22
CA MET A 149 -11.35 6.64 15.33
C MET A 149 -9.97 6.67 15.96
N ASP A 150 -9.87 7.02 17.23
CA ASP A 150 -8.60 7.05 17.98
C ASP A 150 -7.97 5.65 18.07
N GLY A 151 -8.79 4.60 18.23
CA GLY A 151 -8.32 3.22 18.19
C GLY A 151 -7.75 2.82 16.82
N PHE A 152 -8.43 3.16 15.72
CA PHE A 152 -7.93 2.86 14.36
C PHE A 152 -6.67 3.64 14.03
N ILE A 153 -6.55 4.88 14.50
CA ILE A 153 -5.34 5.70 14.36
C ILE A 153 -4.20 5.10 15.18
N ALA A 154 -4.48 4.64 16.40
CA ALA A 154 -3.49 3.96 17.23
C ALA A 154 -2.95 2.69 16.57
N ASP A 155 -3.82 1.87 15.95
CA ASP A 155 -3.40 0.70 15.18
C ASP A 155 -2.48 1.09 14.02
N LEU A 156 -2.84 2.13 13.25
CA LEU A 156 -2.02 2.63 12.16
C LEU A 156 -0.63 3.05 12.62
N ILE A 157 -0.56 3.87 13.67
CA ILE A 157 0.71 4.43 14.15
C ILE A 157 1.57 3.35 14.82
N LYS A 158 0.96 2.48 15.64
CA LYS A 158 1.69 1.46 16.41
C LYS A 158 2.16 0.29 15.56
N THR A 159 1.33 -0.18 14.63
CA THR A 159 1.60 -1.43 13.92
C THR A 159 1.91 -1.24 12.44
N GLY A 160 1.54 -0.10 11.86
CA GLY A 160 1.55 0.11 10.42
C GLY A 160 0.48 -0.70 9.69
N TYR A 161 -0.48 -1.27 10.40
CA TYR A 161 -1.57 -2.05 9.82
C TYR A 161 -2.91 -1.65 10.40
N VAL A 162 -3.90 -1.51 9.54
CA VAL A 162 -5.29 -1.26 9.91
C VAL A 162 -6.18 -2.22 9.13
N HIS A 163 -7.15 -2.81 9.80
CA HIS A 163 -8.14 -3.68 9.16
C HIS A 163 -8.86 -2.94 8.01
N ASN A 164 -9.13 -3.62 6.88
CA ASN A 164 -9.67 -2.99 5.68
C ASN A 164 -10.94 -2.14 5.95
N HIS A 165 -11.88 -2.64 6.76
CA HIS A 165 -13.10 -1.87 7.09
C HIS A 165 -12.77 -0.62 7.91
N ALA A 166 -11.85 -0.72 8.87
CA ALA A 166 -11.43 0.44 9.65
C ALA A 166 -10.74 1.51 8.79
N ARG A 167 -9.97 1.10 7.75
CA ARG A 167 -9.43 2.04 6.75
C ARG A 167 -10.55 2.81 6.05
N MET A 168 -11.60 2.13 5.62
CA MET A 168 -12.73 2.76 4.93
C MET A 168 -13.52 3.69 5.85
N TRP A 169 -13.74 3.30 7.11
CA TRP A 169 -14.44 4.13 8.10
C TRP A 169 -13.64 5.37 8.45
N LEU A 170 -12.34 5.22 8.69
CA LEU A 170 -11.45 6.34 8.98
C LEU A 170 -11.34 7.29 7.79
N ALA A 171 -11.19 6.78 6.55
CA ALA A 171 -11.20 7.59 5.35
C ALA A 171 -12.52 8.34 5.16
N SER A 172 -13.65 7.68 5.39
CA SER A 172 -14.97 8.32 5.33
C SER A 172 -15.11 9.44 6.38
N TYR A 173 -14.62 9.21 7.61
CA TYR A 173 -14.61 10.25 8.65
C TYR A 173 -13.76 11.45 8.22
N ILE A 174 -12.57 11.23 7.76
CA ILE A 174 -11.64 12.28 7.33
C ILE A 174 -12.23 13.09 6.16
N VAL A 175 -12.69 12.41 5.12
CA VAL A 175 -13.15 13.07 3.89
C VAL A 175 -14.51 13.74 4.07
N HIS A 176 -15.50 13.02 4.62
CA HIS A 176 -16.88 13.49 4.60
C HIS A 176 -17.30 14.26 5.85
N HIS A 177 -16.88 13.81 7.04
CA HIS A 177 -17.23 14.50 8.29
C HIS A 177 -16.28 15.66 8.59
N ARG A 178 -14.96 15.48 8.36
CA ARG A 178 -13.95 16.50 8.68
C ARG A 178 -13.62 17.40 7.47
N LYS A 179 -14.17 17.08 6.28
CA LYS A 179 -13.95 17.87 5.04
C LYS A 179 -12.45 18.08 4.71
N ILE A 180 -11.63 17.11 5.06
CA ILE A 180 -10.18 17.09 4.78
C ILE A 180 -9.97 16.59 3.35
N ASP A 181 -8.94 17.11 2.69
CA ASP A 181 -8.53 16.65 1.37
C ASP A 181 -8.18 15.15 1.42
N TRP A 182 -8.84 14.36 0.58
CA TRP A 182 -8.62 12.91 0.52
C TRP A 182 -7.15 12.56 0.22
N ARG A 183 -6.43 13.42 -0.52
CA ARG A 183 -5.01 13.23 -0.84
C ARG A 183 -4.15 13.33 0.41
N ALA A 184 -4.41 14.32 1.26
CA ALA A 184 -3.70 14.46 2.52
C ALA A 184 -3.89 13.22 3.43
N GLY A 185 -5.11 12.67 3.45
CA GLY A 185 -5.38 11.41 4.16
C GLY A 185 -4.69 10.20 3.51
N ALA A 186 -4.69 10.13 2.18
CA ALA A 186 -4.02 9.05 1.43
C ALA A 186 -2.50 9.07 1.64
N ASP A 187 -1.87 10.24 1.57
CA ASP A 187 -0.43 10.42 1.80
C ASP A 187 -0.04 10.05 3.24
N TRP A 188 -0.88 10.45 4.21
CA TRP A 188 -0.68 10.09 5.61
C TRP A 188 -0.79 8.56 5.82
N PHE A 189 -1.77 7.89 5.21
CA PHE A 189 -1.86 6.43 5.25
C PHE A 189 -0.64 5.78 4.61
N GLU A 190 -0.23 6.24 3.43
CA GLU A 190 0.91 5.70 2.70
C GLU A 190 2.19 5.75 3.53
N SER A 191 2.43 6.85 4.23
CA SER A 191 3.64 7.01 5.06
C SER A 191 3.70 6.06 6.26
N HIS A 192 2.56 5.65 6.82
CA HIS A 192 2.49 4.79 8.00
C HIS A 192 2.27 3.31 7.69
N LEU A 193 1.50 2.99 6.62
CA LEU A 193 1.13 1.62 6.33
C LEU A 193 2.32 0.77 5.86
N LEU A 194 2.48 -0.42 6.42
CA LEU A 194 3.41 -1.43 5.93
C LEU A 194 3.15 -1.79 4.47
N ASP A 195 1.88 -1.84 4.09
CA ASP A 195 1.42 -2.08 2.73
C ASP A 195 1.11 -0.79 1.97
N GLY A 196 1.81 0.30 2.28
CA GLY A 196 1.66 1.58 1.58
C GLY A 196 1.87 1.43 0.07
N ASP A 197 0.82 1.04 -0.63
CA ASP A 197 0.75 0.79 -2.07
C ASP A 197 0.01 1.95 -2.72
N PHE A 198 0.67 2.69 -3.59
CA PHE A 198 0.07 3.89 -4.21
C PHE A 198 -1.25 3.58 -4.91
N ALA A 199 -1.31 2.49 -5.68
CA ALA A 199 -2.52 2.14 -6.41
C ALA A 199 -3.66 1.79 -5.46
N SER A 200 -3.47 0.79 -4.61
CA SER A 200 -4.51 0.32 -3.70
C SER A 200 -4.94 1.40 -2.71
N ASN A 201 -4.01 2.19 -2.20
CA ASN A 201 -4.30 3.24 -1.24
C ASN A 201 -5.03 4.42 -1.89
N HIS A 202 -4.42 5.11 -2.85
CA HIS A 202 -4.99 6.32 -3.44
C HIS A 202 -6.30 6.06 -4.18
N LEU A 203 -6.41 4.94 -4.91
CA LEU A 203 -7.65 4.60 -5.60
C LEU A 203 -8.78 4.18 -4.64
N SER A 204 -8.45 3.60 -3.48
CA SER A 204 -9.44 3.33 -2.42
C SER A 204 -9.91 4.62 -1.74
N TRP A 205 -9.04 5.59 -1.51
CA TRP A 205 -9.43 6.91 -1.02
C TRP A 205 -10.32 7.65 -2.02
N GLN A 206 -10.02 7.58 -3.31
CA GLN A 206 -10.87 8.10 -4.37
C GLN A 206 -12.23 7.39 -4.43
N TRP A 207 -12.24 6.07 -4.18
CA TRP A 207 -13.48 5.30 -4.11
C TRP A 207 -14.36 5.79 -2.96
N VAL A 208 -13.80 6.05 -1.78
CA VAL A 208 -14.51 6.66 -0.64
C VAL A 208 -15.00 8.07 -0.99
N ALA A 209 -14.14 8.90 -1.57
CA ALA A 209 -14.42 10.29 -1.92
C ALA A 209 -15.40 10.45 -3.10
N SER A 210 -15.76 9.38 -3.80
CA SER A 210 -16.59 9.37 -5.03
C SER A 210 -15.91 9.95 -6.29
N THR A 211 -14.58 10.09 -6.30
CA THR A 211 -13.83 10.53 -7.48
C THR A 211 -13.37 9.38 -8.37
N PHE A 212 -13.60 8.12 -7.94
CA PHE A 212 -13.42 6.90 -8.74
C PHE A 212 -14.46 5.82 -8.37
N SER A 213 -15.68 6.26 -8.09
CA SER A 213 -16.83 5.40 -7.82
C SER A 213 -18.12 6.05 -8.27
N SER A 214 -19.24 5.30 -8.26
CA SER A 214 -20.56 5.81 -8.64
C SER A 214 -21.23 6.65 -7.54
N LYS A 215 -20.79 6.50 -6.30
CA LYS A 215 -21.35 7.18 -5.11
C LYS A 215 -20.31 7.27 -4.00
N PRO A 216 -20.43 8.20 -3.05
CA PRO A 216 -19.55 8.26 -1.88
C PRO A 216 -19.76 7.03 -0.98
N TYR A 217 -18.70 6.65 -0.27
CA TYR A 217 -18.82 5.68 0.80
C TYR A 217 -18.81 6.39 2.16
N PHE A 218 -19.76 6.04 3.01
CA PHE A 218 -19.82 6.48 4.41
C PHE A 218 -20.44 5.39 5.28
N THR A 219 -20.31 5.53 6.59
CA THR A 219 -20.80 4.57 7.56
C THR A 219 -21.68 5.23 8.61
N ASN A 220 -22.52 4.45 9.27
CA ASN A 220 -23.30 4.86 10.43
C ASN A 220 -22.87 4.12 11.69
N LYS A 221 -23.36 4.53 12.86
CA LYS A 221 -23.02 3.94 14.17
C LYS A 221 -23.41 2.47 14.25
N GLU A 222 -24.59 2.11 13.73
CA GLU A 222 -25.11 0.74 13.77
C GLU A 222 -24.14 -0.23 13.03
N SER A 223 -23.76 0.13 11.80
CA SER A 223 -22.80 -0.65 11.01
C SER A 223 -21.43 -0.74 11.68
N LEU A 224 -20.92 0.37 12.21
CA LEU A 224 -19.66 0.42 12.92
C LEU A 224 -19.69 -0.46 14.17
N SER A 225 -20.72 -0.32 15.00
CA SER A 225 -20.94 -1.11 16.22
C SER A 225 -20.96 -2.62 15.90
N ARG A 226 -21.78 -3.01 14.93
CA ARG A 226 -21.91 -4.41 14.50
C ARG A 226 -20.56 -5.03 14.10
N PHE A 227 -19.81 -4.37 13.23
CA PHE A 227 -18.58 -4.95 12.69
C PHE A 227 -17.35 -4.79 13.60
N THR A 228 -17.44 -3.92 14.61
CA THR A 228 -16.45 -3.85 15.69
C THR A 228 -16.78 -4.79 16.86
N GLY A 229 -17.91 -5.52 16.81
CA GLY A 229 -18.38 -6.34 17.93
C GLY A 229 -18.66 -5.49 19.17
N GLU A 230 -19.21 -4.29 18.97
CA GLU A 230 -19.53 -3.28 20.00
C GLU A 230 -18.32 -2.74 20.79
N GLN A 231 -17.09 -3.18 20.48
CA GLN A 231 -15.86 -2.82 21.20
C GLN A 231 -15.73 -1.32 21.49
N TYR A 232 -16.19 -0.46 20.59
CA TYR A 232 -16.07 0.99 20.73
C TYR A 232 -17.39 1.69 21.03
N CYS A 233 -18.52 1.05 20.78
CA CYS A 233 -19.84 1.70 20.87
C CYS A 233 -20.56 1.39 22.19
N ALA A 234 -20.30 0.24 22.81
CA ALA A 234 -20.85 -0.10 24.12
C ALA A 234 -20.34 0.90 25.18
N GLY A 235 -21.27 1.61 25.84
CA GLY A 235 -20.93 2.61 26.85
C GLY A 235 -20.21 3.87 26.36
N CYS A 236 -20.09 4.08 25.06
CA CYS A 236 -19.45 5.28 24.50
C CYS A 236 -20.28 6.54 24.77
N LEU A 237 -19.69 7.50 25.46
CA LEU A 237 -20.32 8.79 25.83
C LEU A 237 -19.98 9.92 24.85
N ALA A 238 -19.18 9.65 23.79
CA ALA A 238 -18.80 10.66 22.80
C ALA A 238 -20.00 11.14 21.99
N GLN A 239 -20.00 12.42 21.62
CA GLN A 239 -20.97 12.96 20.66
C GLN A 239 -20.68 12.35 19.27
N CYS A 240 -21.33 11.23 18.99
CA CYS A 240 -21.03 10.41 17.82
C CYS A 240 -21.60 11.01 16.53
N PRO A 241 -20.75 11.42 15.57
CA PRO A 241 -21.20 11.99 14.31
C PRO A 241 -21.87 10.95 13.38
N PHE A 242 -21.71 9.66 13.69
CA PHE A 242 -22.27 8.53 12.93
C PHE A 242 -23.66 8.10 13.46
N ASN A 243 -24.17 8.72 14.53
CA ASN A 243 -25.38 8.29 15.22
C ASN A 243 -26.66 8.81 14.53
N ALA A 244 -26.89 8.33 13.32
CA ALA A 244 -28.12 8.55 12.56
C ALA A 244 -28.31 7.46 11.51
N SER A 245 -29.49 7.39 10.87
CA SER A 245 -29.71 6.50 9.71
C SER A 245 -28.85 6.94 8.51
N TYR A 246 -28.69 6.06 7.53
CA TYR A 246 -27.96 6.38 6.30
C TYR A 246 -28.60 7.56 5.53
N GLU A 247 -29.93 7.67 5.53
CA GLU A 247 -30.66 8.75 4.86
C GLU A 247 -30.36 10.09 5.50
N VAL A 248 -30.44 10.16 6.84
CA VAL A 248 -30.14 11.38 7.61
C VAL A 248 -28.67 11.78 7.46
N LEU A 249 -27.74 10.82 7.51
CA LEU A 249 -26.32 11.09 7.30
C LEU A 249 -26.04 11.56 5.87
N SER A 250 -26.68 10.94 4.87
CA SER A 250 -26.55 11.33 3.48
C SER A 250 -26.98 12.78 3.28
N SER A 251 -28.15 13.17 3.79
CA SER A 251 -28.63 14.55 3.74
C SER A 251 -27.67 15.51 4.45
N LYS A 252 -27.24 15.18 5.67
CA LYS A 252 -26.29 16.00 6.43
C LYS A 252 -24.93 16.23 5.73
N LEU A 253 -24.40 15.18 5.11
CA LEU A 253 -23.03 15.21 4.56
C LEU A 253 -23.00 15.75 3.13
N PHE A 254 -24.08 15.58 2.35
CA PHE A 254 -24.05 15.71 0.89
C PHE A 254 -25.14 16.61 0.30
N ASP A 255 -25.91 17.32 1.12
CA ASP A 255 -27.03 18.17 0.67
C ASP A 255 -26.60 19.44 -0.10
N GLN A 256 -25.30 19.65 -0.24
CA GLN A 256 -24.76 20.78 -0.99
C GLN A 256 -24.41 20.34 -2.42
N THR A 257 -24.98 21.04 -3.41
CA THR A 257 -25.05 20.62 -4.80
C THR A 257 -23.82 20.95 -5.67
N ILE A 258 -22.81 21.64 -5.16
CA ILE A 258 -21.67 22.09 -5.96
C ILE A 258 -20.36 21.65 -5.31
N SER A 259 -19.62 20.75 -5.98
CA SER A 259 -18.22 20.50 -5.63
C SER A 259 -17.36 21.64 -6.19
N PRO A 260 -16.45 22.24 -5.40
CA PRO A 260 -15.46 23.15 -5.96
C PRO A 260 -14.67 22.44 -7.05
N ALA A 261 -14.13 23.23 -7.99
CA ALA A 261 -13.30 22.69 -9.06
C ALA A 261 -12.20 21.77 -8.50
N ALA A 262 -12.02 20.61 -9.12
CA ALA A 262 -11.02 19.63 -8.71
C ALA A 262 -9.63 20.28 -8.58
N LYS A 263 -9.00 20.14 -7.43
CA LYS A 263 -7.59 20.50 -7.28
C LYS A 263 -6.74 19.50 -8.05
N GLN A 264 -5.95 19.98 -8.99
CA GLN A 264 -4.95 19.14 -9.63
C GLN A 264 -3.79 18.87 -8.67
N TYR A 265 -3.31 17.65 -8.68
CA TYR A 265 -2.09 17.28 -7.99
C TYR A 265 -0.88 17.85 -8.73
N VAL A 266 -0.02 18.57 -8.03
CA VAL A 266 1.23 19.07 -8.61
C VAL A 266 2.24 17.93 -8.57
N ILE A 267 2.56 17.39 -9.73
CA ILE A 267 3.57 16.36 -9.87
C ILE A 267 4.94 17.02 -9.69
N THR A 268 5.66 16.63 -8.63
CA THR A 268 7.04 17.03 -8.44
C THR A 268 7.96 15.98 -9.06
N HIS A 269 8.66 16.35 -10.12
CA HIS A 269 9.68 15.54 -10.76
C HIS A 269 11.00 15.59 -9.99
N LEU A 270 11.75 14.51 -10.02
CA LEU A 270 13.11 14.50 -9.49
C LEU A 270 14.04 15.33 -10.39
N PRO A 271 15.07 15.99 -9.83
CA PRO A 271 16.04 16.72 -10.63
C PRO A 271 16.74 15.80 -11.63
N LYS A 272 16.79 16.21 -12.90
CA LYS A 272 17.52 15.45 -13.92
C LYS A 272 19.01 15.38 -13.58
N LYS A 273 19.56 14.18 -13.64
CA LYS A 273 21.00 13.92 -13.42
C LYS A 273 21.68 13.56 -14.75
N ALA A 274 22.98 13.70 -14.82
CA ALA A 274 23.75 13.32 -15.99
C ALA A 274 23.74 11.79 -16.18
N VAL A 275 23.64 11.34 -17.44
CA VAL A 275 23.70 9.92 -17.76
C VAL A 275 25.10 9.38 -17.46
N SER A 276 25.16 8.21 -16.80
CA SER A 276 26.43 7.54 -16.51
C SER A 276 27.11 7.10 -17.81
N THR A 277 28.41 7.30 -17.91
CA THR A 277 29.23 6.88 -19.06
C THR A 277 29.78 5.46 -18.91
N SER A 278 29.65 4.85 -17.74
CA SER A 278 30.06 3.46 -17.48
C SER A 278 29.19 2.47 -18.24
N THR A 279 29.74 1.31 -18.56
CA THR A 279 29.01 0.18 -19.17
C THR A 279 28.75 -0.95 -18.17
N ALA A 280 29.29 -0.86 -16.94
CA ALA A 280 29.12 -1.87 -15.91
C ALA A 280 27.64 -2.00 -15.50
N MET A 281 27.16 -3.24 -15.41
CA MET A 281 25.77 -3.57 -15.13
C MET A 281 25.58 -4.00 -13.68
N SER A 282 24.46 -3.59 -13.07
CA SER A 282 24.01 -4.07 -11.76
C SER A 282 22.52 -4.39 -11.76
N VAL A 283 22.09 -5.27 -10.87
CA VAL A 283 20.68 -5.43 -10.51
C VAL A 283 20.35 -4.37 -9.47
N PHE A 284 19.43 -3.49 -9.79
CA PHE A 284 18.86 -2.57 -8.80
C PHE A 284 17.62 -3.20 -8.18
N VAL A 285 17.68 -3.43 -6.87
CA VAL A 285 16.56 -3.96 -6.08
C VAL A 285 15.81 -2.78 -5.51
N HIS A 286 14.51 -2.70 -5.78
CA HIS A 286 13.63 -1.71 -5.15
C HIS A 286 12.62 -2.38 -4.21
N ASP A 287 11.88 -1.59 -3.47
CA ASP A 287 10.99 -2.02 -2.39
C ASP A 287 9.73 -2.82 -2.83
N GLU A 288 9.56 -3.07 -4.13
CA GLU A 288 8.47 -3.89 -4.67
C GLU A 288 8.96 -5.30 -5.12
N MET A 289 10.23 -5.66 -4.86
CA MET A 289 10.81 -6.93 -5.29
C MET A 289 11.67 -7.61 -4.21
N LEU A 290 11.28 -7.47 -2.95
CA LEU A 290 12.03 -7.91 -1.77
C LEU A 290 11.82 -9.41 -1.47
N SER A 291 12.21 -10.26 -2.40
CA SER A 291 12.19 -11.71 -2.23
C SER A 291 13.52 -12.33 -2.59
N ALA A 292 14.06 -13.18 -1.72
CA ALA A 292 15.24 -13.98 -2.02
C ALA A 292 15.02 -14.92 -3.23
N ALA A 293 13.76 -15.22 -3.58
CA ALA A 293 13.39 -16.02 -4.75
C ALA A 293 13.13 -15.17 -6.01
N ASN A 294 13.45 -13.88 -6.01
CA ASN A 294 13.29 -13.07 -7.22
C ASN A 294 14.31 -13.50 -8.29
N PRO A 295 13.86 -13.87 -9.52
CA PRO A 295 14.77 -14.39 -10.56
C PRO A 295 15.89 -13.43 -10.97
N LEU A 296 15.72 -12.11 -10.76
CA LEU A 296 16.77 -11.13 -11.05
C LEU A 296 17.99 -11.29 -10.13
N LEU A 297 17.84 -11.89 -8.95
CA LEU A 297 18.96 -12.15 -8.05
C LEU A 297 19.87 -13.27 -8.53
N GLU A 298 19.42 -14.11 -9.48
CA GLU A 298 20.26 -15.14 -10.11
C GLU A 298 21.21 -14.56 -11.18
N LYS A 299 21.01 -13.31 -11.60
CA LYS A 299 21.88 -12.66 -12.58
C LYS A 299 23.31 -12.48 -12.01
N PRO A 300 24.35 -12.67 -12.84
CA PRO A 300 25.76 -12.59 -12.42
C PRO A 300 26.26 -11.15 -12.23
N PHE A 301 25.39 -10.24 -11.79
CA PHE A 301 25.72 -8.83 -11.59
C PHE A 301 25.66 -8.48 -10.11
N PRO A 302 26.40 -7.46 -9.64
CA PRO A 302 26.19 -6.90 -8.31
C PRO A 302 24.72 -6.50 -8.07
N LYS A 303 24.20 -6.73 -6.88
CA LYS A 303 22.84 -6.41 -6.49
C LYS A 303 22.87 -5.28 -5.47
N LEU A 304 22.13 -4.22 -5.72
CA LEU A 304 22.15 -3.00 -4.93
C LEU A 304 20.73 -2.60 -4.54
N PHE A 305 20.52 -2.36 -3.25
CA PHE A 305 19.33 -1.68 -2.72
C PHE A 305 19.75 -0.38 -2.06
N VAL A 306 19.02 0.70 -2.30
CA VAL A 306 19.31 2.00 -1.70
C VAL A 306 18.08 2.51 -0.95
N PHE A 307 18.21 2.73 0.35
CA PHE A 307 17.28 3.57 1.08
C PHE A 307 17.49 5.02 0.68
N ASP A 308 16.79 5.45 -0.37
CA ASP A 308 16.86 6.82 -0.87
C ASP A 308 15.87 7.70 -0.12
N PRO A 309 16.31 8.83 0.47
CA PRO A 309 15.42 9.76 1.15
C PRO A 309 14.26 10.30 0.29
N GLN A 310 14.42 10.35 -1.03
CA GLN A 310 13.39 10.80 -1.96
C GLN A 310 12.23 9.80 -2.11
N ILE A 311 12.48 8.53 -1.81
CA ILE A 311 11.48 7.44 -1.81
C ILE A 311 11.03 7.12 -0.38
N HIS A 312 12.00 6.93 0.54
CA HIS A 312 11.80 6.32 1.84
C HIS A 312 11.77 7.34 3.01
N GLY A 313 12.03 8.62 2.72
CA GLY A 313 12.23 9.65 3.76
C GLY A 313 11.00 9.97 4.60
N THR A 314 9.80 9.67 4.09
CA THR A 314 8.53 9.88 4.81
C THR A 314 7.99 8.61 5.47
N TRP A 315 8.66 7.46 5.30
CA TRP A 315 8.16 6.19 5.81
C TRP A 315 8.30 6.07 7.33
N SER A 316 7.31 5.42 7.93
CA SER A 316 7.37 5.07 9.34
C SER A 316 8.49 4.07 9.64
N LEU A 317 8.96 4.08 10.90
CA LEU A 317 9.98 3.13 11.35
C LEU A 317 9.52 1.67 11.17
N ASN A 318 8.22 1.38 11.35
CA ASN A 318 7.65 0.04 11.12
C ASN A 318 7.88 -0.43 9.69
N ARG A 319 7.63 0.44 8.70
CA ARG A 319 7.80 0.09 7.29
C ARG A 319 9.28 -0.07 6.91
N LEU A 320 10.15 0.82 7.38
CA LEU A 320 11.60 0.70 7.21
C LEU A 320 12.13 -0.60 7.80
N GLN A 321 11.65 -0.96 8.99
CA GLN A 321 12.00 -2.23 9.63
C GLN A 321 11.53 -3.44 8.84
N PHE A 322 10.28 -3.41 8.34
CA PHE A 322 9.73 -4.49 7.50
C PHE A 322 10.57 -4.71 6.24
N VAL A 323 11.02 -3.63 5.60
CA VAL A 323 11.91 -3.70 4.43
C VAL A 323 13.28 -4.25 4.83
N ALA A 324 13.85 -3.80 5.96
CA ALA A 324 15.13 -4.31 6.44
C ALA A 324 15.06 -5.80 6.84
N ASP A 325 13.94 -6.24 7.43
CA ASP A 325 13.68 -7.67 7.68
C ASP A 325 13.70 -8.48 6.36
N SER A 326 13.06 -7.93 5.31
CA SER A 326 13.04 -8.57 4.00
C SER A 326 14.43 -8.64 3.36
N LEU A 327 15.20 -7.55 3.44
CA LEU A 327 16.58 -7.48 2.93
C LEU A 327 17.52 -8.43 3.68
N SER A 328 17.27 -8.72 4.96
CA SER A 328 18.09 -9.66 5.73
C SER A 328 18.03 -11.10 5.21
N GLU A 329 17.00 -11.45 4.44
CA GLU A 329 16.89 -12.74 3.74
C GLU A 329 17.63 -12.73 2.36
N MET A 330 18.08 -11.56 1.88
CA MET A 330 18.66 -11.35 0.55
C MET A 330 20.17 -11.12 0.66
N GLN A 331 20.92 -12.19 1.00
CA GLN A 331 22.32 -12.14 1.43
C GLN A 331 23.28 -11.47 0.43
N ASP A 332 23.02 -11.58 -0.88
CA ASP A 332 23.89 -11.03 -1.93
C ASP A 332 23.56 -9.58 -2.31
N VAL A 333 22.60 -8.95 -1.61
CA VAL A 333 22.20 -7.58 -1.89
C VAL A 333 22.99 -6.61 -1.01
N GLU A 334 23.78 -5.75 -1.63
CA GLU A 334 24.40 -4.63 -0.92
C GLU A 334 23.34 -3.58 -0.60
N VAL A 335 23.22 -3.21 0.67
CA VAL A 335 22.24 -2.20 1.14
C VAL A 335 22.95 -0.89 1.44
N TRP A 336 22.39 0.21 0.94
CA TRP A 336 22.91 1.55 1.11
C TRP A 336 21.84 2.52 1.65
N LEU A 337 22.28 3.59 2.29
CA LEU A 337 21.47 4.74 2.69
C LEU A 337 22.06 6.00 2.05
N GLY A 338 21.28 6.71 1.25
CA GLY A 338 21.75 7.96 0.59
C GLY A 338 21.05 8.20 -0.75
N ASP A 339 21.59 9.15 -1.51
CA ASP A 339 21.14 9.45 -2.88
C ASP A 339 21.49 8.29 -3.82
N THR A 340 20.49 7.73 -4.49
CA THR A 340 20.67 6.57 -5.39
C THR A 340 21.65 6.86 -6.51
N TYR A 341 21.62 8.07 -7.08
CA TYR A 341 22.54 8.47 -8.15
C TYR A 341 24.00 8.44 -7.67
N GLU A 342 24.27 9.02 -6.49
CA GLU A 342 25.63 9.01 -5.92
C GLU A 342 26.12 7.60 -5.59
N VAL A 343 25.25 6.76 -5.01
CA VAL A 343 25.58 5.37 -4.68
C VAL A 343 25.97 4.61 -5.94
N LEU A 344 25.11 4.61 -6.96
CA LEU A 344 25.34 3.86 -8.19
C LEU A 344 26.58 4.36 -8.95
N LEU A 345 26.76 5.68 -9.01
CA LEU A 345 27.93 6.29 -9.65
C LEU A 345 29.25 5.90 -8.96
N ASN A 346 29.27 5.99 -7.61
CA ASN A 346 30.45 5.62 -6.81
C ASN A 346 30.74 4.11 -6.87
N ARG A 347 29.73 3.28 -7.15
CA ARG A 347 29.89 1.84 -7.42
C ARG A 347 30.28 1.54 -8.87
N GLY A 348 30.50 2.57 -9.68
CA GLY A 348 30.89 2.44 -11.09
C GLY A 348 29.78 1.90 -12.00
N VAL A 349 28.52 1.93 -11.56
CA VAL A 349 27.38 1.42 -12.33
C VAL A 349 27.08 2.35 -13.48
N GLY A 350 26.86 1.79 -14.66
CA GLY A 350 26.42 2.54 -15.84
C GLY A 350 25.07 2.07 -16.36
N ARG A 351 24.74 0.82 -16.12
CA ARG A 351 23.47 0.22 -16.54
C ARG A 351 22.82 -0.54 -15.39
N VAL A 352 21.53 -0.46 -15.28
CA VAL A 352 20.78 -1.24 -14.29
C VAL A 352 19.77 -2.17 -14.98
N ILE A 353 19.58 -3.35 -14.41
CA ILE A 353 18.44 -4.21 -14.68
C ILE A 353 17.60 -4.29 -13.40
N THR A 354 16.28 -4.15 -13.53
CA THR A 354 15.36 -4.17 -12.40
C THR A 354 13.98 -4.69 -12.81
N GLN A 355 13.14 -5.01 -11.85
CA GLN A 355 11.73 -5.33 -12.09
C GLN A 355 10.97 -4.05 -12.53
N ASP A 356 10.06 -4.18 -13.49
CA ASP A 356 9.22 -3.04 -13.90
C ASP A 356 8.26 -2.62 -12.79
N THR A 357 8.02 -1.32 -12.72
CA THR A 357 7.09 -0.70 -11.77
C THR A 357 6.41 0.50 -12.42
N PRO A 358 5.13 0.78 -12.15
CA PRO A 358 4.51 2.04 -12.56
C PRO A 358 4.99 3.24 -11.72
N ASN A 359 5.79 3.01 -10.66
CA ASN A 359 6.29 4.08 -9.78
C ASN A 359 7.29 4.98 -10.53
N ARG A 360 6.80 6.15 -10.95
CA ARG A 360 7.60 7.14 -11.68
C ARG A 360 8.85 7.57 -10.90
N ARG A 361 8.77 7.73 -9.58
CA ARG A 361 9.94 8.16 -8.78
C ARG A 361 11.10 7.15 -8.89
N ILE A 362 10.81 5.85 -8.85
CA ILE A 362 11.83 4.81 -9.07
C ILE A 362 12.38 4.91 -10.48
N LYS A 363 11.52 5.12 -11.49
CA LYS A 363 11.96 5.26 -12.89
C LYS A 363 12.87 6.47 -13.08
N GLU A 364 12.52 7.62 -12.51
CA GLU A 364 13.33 8.84 -12.58
C GLU A 364 14.69 8.70 -11.87
N LEU A 365 14.74 8.01 -10.72
CA LEU A 365 16.01 7.73 -10.05
C LEU A 365 16.95 6.89 -10.91
N LEU A 366 16.40 5.99 -11.72
CA LEU A 366 17.19 5.04 -12.51
C LEU A 366 17.48 5.53 -13.93
N GLU A 367 16.77 6.55 -14.43
CA GLU A 367 16.95 7.09 -15.78
C GLU A 367 18.43 7.33 -16.15
N PRO A 368 19.31 7.90 -15.28
CA PRO A 368 20.71 8.13 -15.59
C PRO A 368 21.54 6.85 -15.85
N PHE A 369 21.03 5.69 -15.46
CA PHE A 369 21.71 4.39 -15.55
C PHE A 369 21.11 3.47 -16.62
N VAL A 370 20.50 4.03 -17.66
CA VAL A 370 19.95 3.31 -18.82
C VAL A 370 19.24 2.02 -18.40
N PRO A 371 18.12 2.12 -17.67
CA PRO A 371 17.50 0.96 -17.03
C PRO A 371 16.88 -0.01 -18.05
N LYS A 372 17.10 -1.31 -17.80
CA LYS A 372 16.33 -2.40 -18.41
C LYS A 372 15.31 -2.90 -17.43
N TYR A 373 14.03 -2.79 -17.78
CA TYR A 373 12.92 -3.26 -16.96
C TYR A 373 12.49 -4.66 -17.36
N GLU A 374 12.48 -5.59 -16.40
CA GLU A 374 11.92 -6.92 -16.59
C GLU A 374 10.47 -6.96 -16.11
N PRO A 375 9.57 -7.58 -16.85
CA PRO A 375 8.14 -7.54 -16.55
C PRO A 375 7.79 -8.24 -15.23
N VAL A 376 6.82 -7.67 -14.50
CA VAL A 376 6.20 -8.32 -13.33
C VAL A 376 5.30 -9.46 -13.80
N VAL A 377 5.33 -10.59 -13.09
CA VAL A 377 4.40 -11.70 -13.32
C VAL A 377 2.99 -11.25 -12.93
N LYS A 378 2.11 -11.10 -13.93
CA LYS A 378 0.72 -10.68 -13.74
C LYS A 378 -0.18 -11.87 -13.39
N LEU A 379 -1.16 -11.61 -12.53
CA LEU A 379 -2.23 -12.57 -12.26
C LEU A 379 -3.14 -12.72 -13.50
N VAL A 380 -3.48 -11.61 -14.14
CA VAL A 380 -4.36 -11.57 -15.32
C VAL A 380 -3.54 -11.51 -16.59
N LYS A 381 -3.65 -12.55 -17.42
CA LYS A 381 -2.94 -12.66 -18.71
C LYS A 381 -3.76 -12.18 -19.91
N VAL A 382 -5.06 -11.91 -19.72
CA VAL A 382 -5.92 -11.38 -20.78
C VAL A 382 -5.86 -9.86 -20.82
N GLU A 383 -5.91 -9.30 -22.03
CA GLU A 383 -5.97 -7.86 -22.19
C GLU A 383 -7.29 -7.29 -21.66
N VAL A 384 -7.18 -6.20 -20.92
CA VAL A 384 -8.30 -5.46 -20.35
C VAL A 384 -8.29 -4.04 -20.89
N SER A 385 -9.35 -3.65 -21.58
CA SER A 385 -9.44 -2.29 -22.13
C SER A 385 -9.58 -1.23 -21.04
N ALA A 386 -9.10 -0.02 -21.29
CA ALA A 386 -9.22 1.13 -20.39
C ALA A 386 -10.68 1.39 -19.96
N GLN A 387 -11.66 1.14 -20.84
CA GLN A 387 -13.08 1.27 -20.55
C GLN A 387 -13.54 0.31 -19.42
N ARG A 388 -13.01 -0.91 -19.37
CA ARG A 388 -13.32 -1.89 -18.33
C ARG A 388 -12.63 -1.56 -17.00
N LEU A 389 -11.50 -0.86 -17.03
CA LEU A 389 -10.79 -0.39 -15.83
C LEU A 389 -11.48 0.79 -15.12
N LYS A 390 -12.55 1.36 -15.68
CA LYS A 390 -13.32 2.40 -14.98
C LYS A 390 -14.10 1.89 -13.76
N ARG A 391 -14.43 0.60 -13.68
CA ARG A 391 -15.16 -0.01 -12.55
C ARG A 391 -14.74 -1.45 -12.38
N PHE A 392 -14.54 -1.85 -11.14
CA PHE A 392 -14.16 -3.24 -10.83
C PHE A 392 -15.19 -4.28 -11.33
N SER A 393 -16.49 -3.99 -11.25
CA SER A 393 -17.52 -4.91 -11.76
C SER A 393 -17.31 -5.24 -13.23
N ARG A 394 -17.06 -4.23 -14.07
CA ARG A 394 -16.78 -4.43 -15.50
C ARG A 394 -15.46 -5.16 -15.77
N TYR A 395 -14.46 -4.91 -14.93
CA TYR A 395 -13.21 -5.66 -14.96
C TYR A 395 -13.45 -7.13 -14.59
N TRP A 396 -14.17 -7.38 -13.49
CA TRP A 396 -14.45 -8.71 -12.99
C TRP A 396 -15.31 -9.55 -13.95
N GLU A 397 -16.29 -8.96 -14.61
CA GLU A 397 -17.06 -9.62 -15.68
C GLU A 397 -16.15 -10.21 -16.78
N LYS A 398 -15.05 -9.53 -17.10
CA LYS A 398 -14.10 -10.00 -18.12
C LYS A 398 -13.11 -11.03 -17.56
N VAL A 399 -12.53 -10.76 -16.40
CA VAL A 399 -11.39 -11.56 -15.90
C VAL A 399 -11.80 -12.69 -14.96
N GLY A 400 -12.92 -12.53 -14.23
CA GLY A 400 -13.38 -13.50 -13.25
C GLY A 400 -13.53 -14.93 -13.81
N PRO A 401 -14.22 -15.13 -14.95
CA PRO A 401 -14.32 -16.46 -15.57
C PRO A 401 -12.95 -17.07 -15.89
N HIS A 402 -12.01 -16.29 -16.42
CA HIS A 402 -10.66 -16.79 -16.70
C HIS A 402 -9.91 -17.16 -15.43
N LEU A 403 -10.01 -16.35 -14.37
CA LEU A 403 -9.31 -16.60 -13.13
C LEU A 403 -9.89 -17.78 -12.35
N LEU A 404 -11.23 -17.94 -12.34
CA LEU A 404 -11.89 -18.98 -11.55
C LEU A 404 -11.87 -20.34 -12.25
N HIS A 405 -12.01 -20.39 -13.59
CA HIS A 405 -12.13 -21.66 -14.33
C HIS A 405 -10.80 -22.18 -14.90
N THR A 406 -9.75 -21.38 -15.03
CA THR A 406 -8.42 -21.88 -15.41
C THR A 406 -7.86 -22.73 -14.27
N PRO A 407 -7.28 -23.91 -14.53
CA PRO A 407 -6.63 -24.72 -13.48
C PRO A 407 -5.58 -23.91 -12.70
N ALA A 408 -5.41 -24.20 -11.41
CA ALA A 408 -4.32 -23.60 -10.62
C ALA A 408 -2.99 -24.17 -11.13
N THR A 409 -2.06 -23.32 -11.47
CA THR A 409 -0.71 -23.68 -11.94
C THR A 409 0.24 -23.96 -10.78
#